data_57a2b780a8b0806d3f61d8d0a6acf3e3
#
_entry.id   57a2b780a8b0806d3f61d8d0a6acf3e3
#
_cell.length_a   1.000
_cell.length_b   1.000
_cell.length_c   1.000
_cell.angle_alpha   90.00
_cell.angle_beta   90.00
_cell.angle_gamma   90.00
#
_symmetry.space_group_name_H-M   'P 1'
#
loop_
_entity.id
_entity.type
_entity.pdbx_description
1 polymer ?
#
loop_
_entity_poly.entity_id
_entity_poly.type
_entity_poly.pdbx_seq_one_letter_code
_entity_poly.pdbx_strand_id
1 'polypeptide(L)' 'MSDEAWVELPPSNEGFRYHGVDTNMARLMAAHQRIGAHFGALFVETMFGEGVLAYEERELVAGVTAAAQDCFY' A
#
# COMPACT_ATOMS: atom_id res chain seq x y z
N MET A 1 9.09 -0.34 -16.05
CA MET A 1 9.34 -0.18 -14.60
C MET A 1 9.54 -1.55 -13.99
N SER A 2 10.49 -1.68 -13.09
CA SER A 2 10.79 -2.93 -12.40
C SER A 2 10.02 -2.99 -11.10
N ASP A 3 9.55 -4.18 -10.71
CA ASP A 3 8.94 -4.41 -9.41
C ASP A 3 9.95 -4.91 -8.37
N GLU A 4 11.23 -4.97 -8.75
CA GLU A 4 12.29 -5.32 -7.82
C GLU A 4 12.57 -4.18 -6.86
N ALA A 5 12.71 -4.51 -5.59
CA ALA A 5 13.06 -3.52 -4.58
C ALA A 5 14.56 -3.21 -4.64
N TRP A 6 14.90 -1.93 -4.39
CA TRP A 6 16.28 -1.47 -4.31
C TRP A 6 16.91 -1.74 -2.94
N VAL A 7 16.11 -2.15 -1.99
CA VAL A 7 16.53 -2.45 -0.63
C VAL A 7 16.07 -3.85 -0.26
N GLU A 8 16.72 -4.44 0.73
CA GLU A 8 16.28 -5.72 1.24
C GLU A 8 14.94 -5.58 1.94
N LEU A 9 13.99 -6.42 1.57
CA LEU A 9 12.65 -6.40 2.15
C LEU A 9 12.52 -7.50 3.21
N PRO A 10 11.73 -7.24 4.27
CA PRO A 10 11.43 -8.28 5.24
C PRO A 10 10.58 -9.39 4.59
N PRO A 11 10.49 -10.55 5.25
CA PRO A 11 9.61 -11.62 4.78
C PRO A 11 8.17 -11.15 4.66
N SER A 12 7.39 -11.90 3.89
CA SER A 12 5.97 -11.64 3.72
C SER A 12 5.26 -11.52 5.06
N ASN A 13 4.38 -10.51 5.17
CA ASN A 13 3.57 -10.28 6.36
C ASN A 13 2.10 -10.48 6.00
N GLU A 14 1.55 -11.61 6.44
CA GLU A 14 0.16 -11.97 6.10
C GLU A 14 -0.86 -11.01 6.68
N GLY A 15 -0.51 -10.27 7.73
CA GLY A 15 -1.39 -9.28 8.33
C GLY A 15 -1.43 -7.97 7.56
N PHE A 16 -0.60 -7.80 6.53
CA PHE A 16 -0.52 -6.56 5.79
C PHE A 16 -0.52 -6.86 4.30
N ARG A 17 -1.67 -7.25 3.80
CA ARG A 17 -1.85 -7.56 2.37
C ARG A 17 -2.94 -6.69 1.78
N TYR A 18 -2.68 -6.21 0.57
CA TYR A 18 -3.67 -5.44 -0.17
C TYR A 18 -4.36 -6.35 -1.17
N HIS A 19 -5.65 -6.55 -1.01
CA HIS A 19 -6.43 -7.50 -1.83
C HIS A 19 -5.82 -8.91 -1.83
N GLY A 20 -5.25 -9.31 -0.70
CA GLY A 20 -4.62 -10.62 -0.59
C GLY A 20 -3.24 -10.71 -1.23
N VAL A 21 -2.72 -9.61 -1.76
CA VAL A 21 -1.42 -9.56 -2.41
C VAL A 21 -0.40 -8.94 -1.48
N ASP A 22 0.75 -9.60 -1.37
CA ASP A 22 1.87 -9.13 -0.56
C ASP A 22 2.81 -8.31 -1.44
N THR A 23 2.57 -7.01 -1.52
CA THR A 23 3.34 -6.12 -2.37
C THR A 23 4.66 -5.71 -1.71
N ASN A 24 5.62 -5.27 -2.53
CA ASN A 24 6.89 -4.75 -2.01
C ASN A 24 6.67 -3.55 -1.09
N MET A 25 5.73 -2.67 -1.45
CA MET A 25 5.41 -1.52 -0.61
C MET A 25 4.86 -1.96 0.75
N ALA A 26 3.96 -2.93 0.77
CA ALA A 26 3.41 -3.43 2.02
C ALA A 26 4.51 -4.05 2.89
N ARG A 27 5.40 -4.82 2.29
CA ARG A 27 6.53 -5.43 3.01
C ARG A 27 7.45 -4.38 3.60
N LEU A 28 7.74 -3.33 2.83
CA LEU A 28 8.59 -2.24 3.30
C LEU A 28 7.93 -1.47 4.45
N MET A 29 6.64 -1.14 4.31
CA MET A 29 5.91 -0.41 5.34
C MET A 29 5.77 -1.23 6.63
N ALA A 30 5.70 -2.54 6.51
CA ALA A 30 5.59 -3.44 7.66
C ALA A 30 6.94 -3.76 8.31
N ALA A 31 8.05 -3.28 7.74
CA ALA A 31 9.39 -3.59 8.25
C ALA A 31 9.60 -3.12 9.68
N HIS A 32 9.01 -1.99 10.07
CA HIS A 32 9.03 -1.52 11.44
C HIS A 32 7.69 -1.84 12.08
N GLN A 33 7.69 -2.73 13.06
CA GLN A 33 6.46 -3.29 13.61
C GLN A 33 5.47 -2.22 14.10
N ARG A 34 5.95 -1.28 14.89
CA ARG A 34 5.09 -0.25 15.47
C ARG A 34 4.63 0.76 14.41
N ILE A 35 5.56 1.26 13.60
CA ILE A 35 5.24 2.25 12.57
C ILE A 35 4.35 1.63 11.49
N GLY A 36 4.65 0.38 11.13
CA GLY A 36 3.84 -0.33 10.13
C GLY A 36 2.40 -0.47 10.54
N ALA A 37 2.15 -0.72 11.82
CA ALA A 37 0.77 -0.83 12.33
C ALA A 37 0.01 0.49 12.17
N HIS A 38 0.65 1.62 12.49
CA HIS A 38 0.02 2.94 12.33
C HIS A 38 -0.18 3.29 10.86
N PHE A 39 0.81 2.97 10.02
CA PHE A 39 0.67 3.18 8.58
C PHE A 39 -0.47 2.35 8.01
N GLY A 40 -0.55 1.09 8.41
CA GLY A 40 -1.61 0.20 7.96
C GLY A 40 -2.99 0.71 8.33
N ALA A 41 -3.14 1.21 9.56
CA ALA A 41 -4.41 1.78 10.02
C ALA A 41 -4.80 3.01 9.19
N LEU A 42 -3.84 3.89 8.92
CA LEU A 42 -4.09 5.06 8.07
C LEU A 42 -4.46 4.65 6.66
N PHE A 43 -3.76 3.69 6.09
CA PHE A 43 -4.04 3.19 4.74
C PHE A 43 -5.46 2.62 4.64
N VAL A 44 -5.84 1.78 5.58
CA VAL A 44 -7.17 1.17 5.59
C VAL A 44 -8.24 2.26 5.70
N GLU A 45 -8.05 3.21 6.59
CA GLU A 45 -9.02 4.30 6.75
C GLU A 45 -9.12 5.15 5.48
N THR A 46 -7.99 5.43 4.84
CA THR A 46 -7.97 6.24 3.63
C THR A 46 -8.65 5.56 2.46
N MET A 47 -8.43 4.25 2.29
CA MET A 47 -8.94 3.52 1.12
C MET A 47 -10.33 2.96 1.34
N PHE A 48 -10.68 2.58 2.57
CA PHE A 48 -11.91 1.84 2.85
C PHE A 48 -12.82 2.50 3.88
N GLY A 49 -12.33 3.52 4.58
CA GLY A 49 -13.14 4.19 5.60
C GLY A 49 -14.27 5.00 4.99
N GLU A 50 -15.21 5.41 5.82
CA GLU A 50 -16.34 6.25 5.37
C GLU A 50 -15.82 7.59 4.87
N GLY A 51 -16.44 8.08 3.79
CA GLY A 51 -16.07 9.37 3.23
C GLY A 51 -16.92 9.70 2.01
N VAL A 52 -16.62 10.84 1.42
CA VAL A 52 -17.38 11.37 0.28
C VAL A 52 -17.13 10.55 -0.99
N LEU A 53 -15.89 10.05 -1.15
CA LEU A 53 -15.52 9.30 -2.35
C LEU A 53 -15.86 7.83 -2.22
N ALA A 54 -16.41 7.25 -3.28
CA ALA A 54 -16.60 5.81 -3.37
C ALA A 54 -15.25 5.10 -3.48
N TYR A 55 -15.23 3.80 -3.18
CA TYR A 55 -14.01 3.02 -3.23
C TYR A 55 -13.35 3.08 -4.60
N GLU A 56 -14.13 2.96 -5.66
CA GLU A 56 -13.63 2.99 -7.03
C GLU A 56 -12.96 4.32 -7.36
N GLU A 57 -13.49 5.41 -6.82
CA GLU A 57 -12.89 6.72 -7.00
C GLU A 57 -11.55 6.84 -6.29
N ARG A 58 -11.45 6.27 -5.09
CA ARG A 58 -10.19 6.24 -4.33
C ARG A 58 -9.13 5.43 -5.05
N GLU A 59 -9.52 4.29 -5.62
CA GLU A 59 -8.61 3.46 -6.40
C GLU A 59 -8.13 4.20 -7.65
N LEU A 60 -9.03 4.92 -8.31
CA LEU A 60 -8.68 5.71 -9.49
C LEU A 60 -7.64 6.78 -9.14
N VAL A 61 -7.86 7.50 -8.05
CA VAL A 61 -6.92 8.52 -7.60
C VAL A 61 -5.55 7.91 -7.32
N ALA A 62 -5.52 6.79 -6.61
CA ALA A 62 -4.27 6.11 -6.30
C ALA A 62 -3.55 5.64 -7.56
N GLY A 63 -4.28 5.05 -8.50
CA GLY A 63 -3.71 4.55 -9.74
C GLY A 63 -3.16 5.67 -10.61
N VAL A 64 -3.90 6.76 -10.76
CA VAL A 64 -3.45 7.92 -11.55
C VAL A 64 -2.23 8.56 -10.90
N THR A 65 -2.23 8.69 -9.58
CA THR A 65 -1.10 9.25 -8.85
C THR A 65 0.16 8.39 -9.05
N ALA A 66 0.00 7.09 -8.92
CA ALA A 66 1.12 6.16 -9.12
C ALA A 66 1.65 6.24 -10.55
N ALA A 67 0.76 6.27 -11.54
CA ALA A 67 1.16 6.36 -12.94
C ALA A 67 1.91 7.66 -13.23
N ALA A 68 1.47 8.77 -12.63
CA ALA A 68 2.12 10.06 -12.82
C ALA A 68 3.54 10.09 -12.26
N GLN A 69 3.83 9.25 -11.28
CA GLN A 69 5.14 9.14 -10.67
C GLN A 69 5.96 7.98 -11.21
N ASP A 70 5.46 7.31 -12.25
CA ASP A 70 6.09 6.10 -12.79
C ASP A 70 6.31 5.06 -11.69
N CYS A 71 5.34 4.92 -10.81
CA CYS A 71 5.38 4.00 -9.68
C CYS A 71 4.58 2.75 -10.00
N PHE A 72 5.14 1.59 -9.64
CA PHE A 72 4.44 0.32 -9.80
C PHE A 72 3.46 0.14 -8.65
N TYR A 73 2.22 0.41 -8.94
CA TYR A 73 1.15 0.38 -7.94
C TYR A 73 0.51 -1.00 -7.85
#